data_f9a907fef74c96fd6304400432d3a56c
#
_entry.id   f9a907fef74c96fd6304400432d3a56c
#
_cell.length_a   1.000
_cell.length_b   1.000
_cell.length_c   1.000
_cell.angle_alpha   90.00
_cell.angle_beta   90.00
_cell.angle_gamma   90.00
#
_symmetry.space_group_name_H-M   'P 1'
#
loop_
_entity.id
_entity.type
_entity.pdbx_description
1 polymer ?
#
loop_
_entity_poly.entity_id
_entity_poly.type
_entity_poly.pdbx_seq_one_letter_code
_entity_poly.pdbx_strand_id
1 'polypeptide(L)'
;MPLANKYRPQSFDEMVGQQHIVGPNGVLRKLAQNKTNVSVILYGPPGTGKSTTALIYAKALNKELYSLNAVNASIKDIKGVVDKNNGNGVVLYLDEIQYFNKKQQQSLLPYIESGEITLIAATTENPYHEIYDALLSRCVILEFKRPTPEEIASYIEKIAQTEGSELYGLNKEVYTLAAKLSSGDIRSAITDIEMMLSTIKDPKDATIDDLLNIKPSVSMAGFDKNGNSHYEYVSALQKSIRGSDPDASVFWLSKLLEGGDIISPCRRLPAICCEDIGLANPEAIVHTMACCDAAEKLGLPEAYKPLTQAVLYLALAPKSASNERTWMSARDDIRNGLGATTPKHLSSSHAPGYLWAHQFPNHWVKQQYLPDDIKDKKYYMPDDNPIEQQANAYWENIKK
;
A
#
# COMPACT_ATOMS: atom_id res chain seq x y z
N MET A 1 -2.40 -31.19 6.44
CA MET A 1 -1.69 -29.90 6.58
C MET A 1 -1.89 -29.14 5.26
N PRO A 2 -2.28 -27.85 5.27
CA PRO A 2 -2.47 -27.09 4.02
C PRO A 2 -1.19 -27.08 3.16
N LEU A 3 -1.35 -27.22 1.85
CA LEU A 3 -0.20 -27.30 0.93
C LEU A 3 0.69 -26.07 0.98
N ALA A 4 0.11 -24.87 1.18
CA ALA A 4 0.88 -23.65 1.35
C ALA A 4 1.83 -23.66 2.56
N ASN A 5 1.52 -24.43 3.61
CA ASN A 5 2.41 -24.63 4.74
C ASN A 5 3.41 -25.76 4.50
N LYS A 6 3.00 -26.81 3.82
CA LYS A 6 3.85 -27.97 3.50
C LYS A 6 5.01 -27.57 2.59
N TYR A 7 4.73 -26.78 1.57
CA TYR A 7 5.71 -26.30 0.59
C TYR A 7 6.32 -24.94 0.93
N ARG A 8 6.25 -24.54 2.20
CA ARG A 8 6.82 -23.27 2.64
C ARG A 8 8.34 -23.26 2.46
N PRO A 9 8.93 -22.23 1.82
CA PRO A 9 10.38 -22.08 1.68
C PRO A 9 11.14 -22.24 3.00
N GLN A 10 12.24 -23.00 2.97
CA GLN A 10 13.08 -23.28 4.13
C GLN A 10 14.41 -22.50 4.11
N SER A 11 14.73 -21.89 2.97
CA SER A 11 15.93 -21.09 2.75
C SER A 11 15.62 -19.83 1.94
N PHE A 12 16.52 -18.84 1.98
CA PHE A 12 16.37 -17.62 1.16
C PHE A 12 16.43 -17.93 -0.35
N ASP A 13 17.07 -19.03 -0.76
CA ASP A 13 17.16 -19.41 -2.17
C ASP A 13 15.86 -19.97 -2.72
N GLU A 14 15.00 -20.46 -1.85
CA GLU A 14 13.66 -20.96 -2.20
C GLU A 14 12.59 -19.86 -2.20
N MET A 15 12.92 -18.67 -1.68
CA MET A 15 11.96 -17.57 -1.61
C MET A 15 11.55 -17.10 -3.01
N VAL A 16 10.25 -16.83 -3.15
CA VAL A 16 9.66 -16.31 -4.38
C VAL A 16 9.73 -14.79 -4.39
N GLY A 17 10.34 -14.22 -5.42
CA GLY A 17 10.53 -12.78 -5.50
C GLY A 17 11.47 -12.24 -4.43
N GLN A 18 11.29 -10.99 -4.02
CA GLN A 18 12.00 -10.30 -2.93
C GLN A 18 13.54 -10.26 -3.10
N GLN A 19 14.05 -10.31 -4.33
CA GLN A 19 15.49 -10.36 -4.60
C GLN A 19 16.27 -9.19 -3.99
N HIS A 20 15.64 -8.04 -3.84
CA HIS A 20 16.21 -6.85 -3.20
C HIS A 20 16.42 -7.01 -1.69
N ILE A 21 15.70 -7.93 -1.03
CA ILE A 21 15.80 -8.21 0.41
C ILE A 21 16.61 -9.49 0.68
N VAL A 22 16.26 -10.59 -0.01
CA VAL A 22 16.77 -11.94 0.28
C VAL A 22 17.67 -12.50 -0.83
N GLY A 23 17.82 -11.82 -1.95
CA GLY A 23 18.73 -12.21 -3.03
C GLY A 23 20.20 -12.19 -2.60
N PRO A 24 21.14 -12.60 -3.46
CA PRO A 24 22.59 -12.69 -3.12
C PRO A 24 23.17 -11.41 -2.52
N ASN A 25 22.69 -10.25 -2.96
CA ASN A 25 23.10 -8.93 -2.47
C ASN A 25 22.11 -8.32 -1.48
N GLY A 26 21.05 -9.04 -1.13
CA GLY A 26 19.97 -8.55 -0.27
C GLY A 26 20.42 -8.25 1.16
N VAL A 27 19.87 -7.19 1.73
CA VAL A 27 20.22 -6.72 3.10
C VAL A 27 20.02 -7.81 4.13
N LEU A 28 18.85 -8.48 4.12
CA LEU A 28 18.52 -9.47 5.13
C LEU A 28 19.39 -10.72 5.02
N ARG A 29 19.76 -11.13 3.80
CA ARG A 29 20.70 -12.23 3.58
C ARG A 29 22.08 -11.92 4.16
N LYS A 30 22.58 -10.70 3.95
CA LYS A 30 23.87 -10.27 4.52
C LYS A 30 23.83 -10.24 6.05
N LEU A 31 22.76 -9.72 6.63
CA LEU A 31 22.57 -9.73 8.09
C LEU A 31 22.56 -11.16 8.66
N ALA A 32 21.88 -12.09 7.99
CA ALA A 32 21.83 -13.49 8.35
C ALA A 32 23.21 -14.18 8.26
N GLN A 33 23.94 -13.95 7.16
CA GLN A 33 25.28 -14.52 6.96
C GLN A 33 26.28 -14.04 8.02
N ASN A 34 26.20 -12.75 8.40
CA ASN A 34 27.04 -12.17 9.44
C ASN A 34 26.55 -12.47 10.87
N LYS A 35 25.45 -13.21 11.03
CA LYS A 35 24.80 -13.46 12.30
C LYS A 35 24.52 -12.20 13.12
N THR A 36 24.22 -11.11 12.45
CA THR A 36 23.97 -9.82 13.08
C THR A 36 22.52 -9.76 13.58
N ASN A 37 22.36 -9.59 14.90
CA ASN A 37 21.05 -9.49 15.54
C ASN A 37 20.43 -8.10 15.32
N VAL A 38 19.85 -7.88 14.15
CA VAL A 38 19.17 -6.62 13.81
C VAL A 38 17.68 -6.83 13.78
N SER A 39 16.96 -5.98 14.50
CA SER A 39 15.50 -5.94 14.43
C SER A 39 15.02 -5.37 13.10
N VAL A 40 13.98 -5.94 12.54
CA VAL A 40 13.47 -5.56 11.22
C VAL A 40 11.95 -5.39 11.24
N ILE A 41 11.46 -4.48 10.42
CA ILE A 41 10.04 -4.32 10.13
C ILE A 41 9.81 -4.69 8.66
N LEU A 42 9.01 -5.72 8.45
CA LEU A 42 8.64 -6.24 7.14
C LEU A 42 7.26 -5.69 6.78
N TYR A 43 7.15 -4.82 5.80
CA TYR A 43 5.85 -4.29 5.39
C TYR A 43 5.54 -4.60 3.92
N GLY A 44 4.28 -4.70 3.60
CA GLY A 44 3.81 -4.96 2.25
C GLY A 44 2.61 -5.90 2.19
N PRO A 45 2.11 -6.22 0.98
CA PRO A 45 0.89 -6.99 0.77
C PRO A 45 0.88 -8.36 1.46
N PRO A 46 -0.30 -8.92 1.76
CA PRO A 46 -0.41 -10.28 2.30
C PRO A 46 0.12 -11.31 1.30
N GLY A 47 0.47 -12.51 1.79
CA GLY A 47 0.92 -13.63 0.95
C GLY A 47 2.28 -13.48 0.27
N THR A 48 3.03 -12.40 0.54
CA THR A 48 4.34 -12.11 -0.08
C THR A 48 5.55 -12.76 0.60
N GLY A 49 5.34 -13.53 1.68
CA GLY A 49 6.40 -14.29 2.35
C GLY A 49 6.99 -13.68 3.62
N LYS A 50 6.41 -12.61 4.19
CA LYS A 50 6.93 -11.96 5.42
C LYS A 50 7.17 -12.95 6.58
N SER A 51 6.17 -13.76 6.92
CA SER A 51 6.30 -14.76 8.01
C SER A 51 7.26 -15.90 7.67
N THR A 52 7.40 -16.25 6.39
CA THR A 52 8.39 -17.23 5.91
C THR A 52 9.80 -16.68 6.09
N THR A 53 10.01 -15.44 5.72
CA THR A 53 11.29 -14.73 5.89
C THR A 53 11.69 -14.66 7.36
N ALA A 54 10.74 -14.40 8.27
CA ALA A 54 11.00 -14.40 9.70
C ALA A 54 11.54 -15.76 10.20
N LEU A 55 10.93 -16.86 9.75
CA LEU A 55 11.35 -18.21 10.09
C LEU A 55 12.78 -18.51 9.59
N ILE A 56 13.06 -18.18 8.33
CA ILE A 56 14.37 -18.41 7.72
C ILE A 56 15.44 -17.56 8.42
N TYR A 57 15.14 -16.29 8.71
CA TYR A 57 16.07 -15.38 9.38
C TYR A 57 16.39 -15.84 10.81
N ALA A 58 15.38 -16.23 11.60
CA ALA A 58 15.59 -16.77 12.94
C ALA A 58 16.46 -18.03 12.93
N LYS A 59 16.20 -18.95 11.99
CA LYS A 59 17.01 -20.15 11.78
C LYS A 59 18.47 -19.82 11.42
N ALA A 60 18.68 -18.83 10.57
CA ALA A 60 20.02 -18.37 10.19
C ALA A 60 20.78 -17.75 11.38
N LEU A 61 20.09 -17.05 12.27
CA LEU A 61 20.66 -16.53 13.52
C LEU A 61 20.91 -17.61 14.59
N ASN A 62 20.45 -18.85 14.35
CA ASN A 62 20.46 -19.95 15.32
C ASN A 62 19.77 -19.58 16.64
N LYS A 63 18.61 -18.90 16.54
CA LYS A 63 17.80 -18.48 17.67
C LYS A 63 16.40 -19.09 17.60
N GLU A 64 15.80 -19.28 18.77
CA GLU A 64 14.41 -19.72 18.86
C GLU A 64 13.46 -18.63 18.41
N LEU A 65 12.48 -18.98 17.55
CA LEU A 65 11.45 -18.09 17.04
C LEU A 65 10.18 -18.24 17.85
N TYR A 66 9.75 -17.16 18.46
CA TYR A 66 8.42 -17.03 19.05
C TYR A 66 7.54 -16.16 18.13
N SER A 67 6.34 -16.64 17.88
CA SER A 67 5.39 -15.93 17.00
C SER A 67 4.20 -15.48 17.81
N LEU A 68 3.91 -14.18 17.76
CA LEU A 68 2.72 -13.56 18.34
C LEU A 68 1.96 -12.81 17.24
N ASN A 69 0.63 -12.75 17.38
CA ASN A 69 -0.21 -11.90 16.54
C ASN A 69 -0.71 -10.72 17.38
N ALA A 70 -0.43 -9.49 16.94
CA ALA A 70 -0.75 -8.28 17.69
C ALA A 70 -2.25 -8.08 17.95
N VAL A 71 -3.12 -8.69 17.14
CA VAL A 71 -4.57 -8.65 17.36
C VAL A 71 -4.97 -9.25 18.72
N ASN A 72 -4.29 -10.34 19.13
CA ASN A 72 -4.64 -11.11 20.32
C ASN A 72 -3.56 -11.06 21.42
N ALA A 73 -2.36 -10.56 21.12
CA ALA A 73 -1.24 -10.56 22.04
C ALA A 73 -1.29 -9.39 23.02
N SER A 74 -0.79 -9.63 24.22
CA SER A 74 -0.67 -8.67 25.30
C SER A 74 0.79 -8.43 25.71
N ILE A 75 1.03 -7.40 26.53
CA ILE A 75 2.36 -7.16 27.15
C ILE A 75 2.83 -8.36 27.99
N LYS A 76 1.90 -9.13 28.58
CA LYS A 76 2.24 -10.34 29.33
C LYS A 76 2.83 -11.42 28.43
N ASP A 77 2.32 -11.55 27.22
CA ASP A 77 2.82 -12.54 26.26
C ASP A 77 4.24 -12.20 25.82
N ILE A 78 4.53 -10.90 25.60
CA ILE A 78 5.89 -10.42 25.32
C ILE A 78 6.83 -10.78 26.47
N LYS A 79 6.43 -10.52 27.72
CA LYS A 79 7.23 -10.89 28.91
C LYS A 79 7.45 -12.39 28.98
N GLY A 80 6.40 -13.18 28.72
CA GLY A 80 6.50 -14.64 28.70
C GLY A 80 7.46 -15.18 27.61
N VAL A 81 7.69 -14.43 26.53
CA VAL A 81 8.73 -14.75 25.55
C VAL A 81 10.12 -14.40 26.09
N VAL A 82 10.26 -13.25 26.75
CA VAL A 82 11.54 -12.84 27.37
C VAL A 82 11.95 -13.81 28.48
N ASP A 83 11.02 -14.24 29.32
CA ASP A 83 11.28 -15.19 30.44
C ASP A 83 11.78 -16.58 29.96
N LYS A 84 11.53 -16.91 28.69
CA LYS A 84 12.05 -18.13 28.04
C LYS A 84 13.49 -17.97 27.51
N ASN A 85 14.02 -16.73 27.54
CA ASN A 85 15.36 -16.46 27.07
C ASN A 85 16.40 -17.12 27.97
N ASN A 86 17.15 -18.11 27.46
CA ASN A 86 18.22 -18.80 28.14
C ASN A 86 19.59 -18.07 28.07
N GLY A 87 19.59 -16.74 27.93
CA GLY A 87 20.81 -15.92 27.84
C GLY A 87 21.34 -15.68 26.43
N ASN A 88 20.78 -16.34 25.39
CA ASN A 88 21.23 -16.19 23.99
C ASN A 88 20.38 -15.17 23.18
N GLY A 89 19.37 -14.57 23.82
CA GLY A 89 18.35 -13.78 23.15
C GLY A 89 17.43 -14.66 22.28
N VAL A 90 16.23 -14.15 22.02
CA VAL A 90 15.20 -14.82 21.21
C VAL A 90 14.83 -13.97 20.00
N VAL A 91 14.25 -14.59 18.97
CA VAL A 91 13.60 -13.88 17.87
C VAL A 91 12.10 -13.84 18.15
N LEU A 92 11.55 -12.64 18.22
CA LEU A 92 10.11 -12.43 18.30
C LEU A 92 9.56 -12.00 16.93
N TYR A 93 8.78 -12.86 16.30
CA TYR A 93 7.95 -12.48 15.16
C TYR A 93 6.62 -11.94 15.66
N LEU A 94 6.35 -10.67 15.37
CA LEU A 94 5.10 -10.00 15.73
C LEU A 94 4.33 -9.68 14.45
N ASP A 95 3.28 -10.44 14.20
CA ASP A 95 2.41 -10.23 13.03
C ASP A 95 1.40 -9.12 13.29
N GLU A 96 1.11 -8.35 12.25
CA GLU A 96 0.13 -7.25 12.25
C GLU A 96 0.39 -6.22 13.36
N ILE A 97 1.63 -5.76 13.48
CA ILE A 97 2.08 -4.86 14.58
C ILE A 97 1.26 -3.58 14.70
N GLN A 98 0.59 -3.10 13.65
CA GLN A 98 -0.28 -1.93 13.67
C GLN A 98 -1.45 -2.06 14.67
N TYR A 99 -1.83 -3.28 15.07
CA TYR A 99 -2.84 -3.48 16.11
C TYR A 99 -2.32 -3.28 17.53
N PHE A 100 -1.01 -3.18 17.71
CA PHE A 100 -0.45 -2.75 19.00
C PHE A 100 -0.57 -1.25 19.18
N ASN A 101 -1.19 -0.83 20.29
CA ASN A 101 -1.20 0.58 20.64
C ASN A 101 0.22 1.07 21.02
N LYS A 102 0.40 2.39 21.07
CA LYS A 102 1.68 3.03 21.37
C LYS A 102 2.36 2.49 22.64
N LYS A 103 1.61 2.23 23.71
CA LYS A 103 2.15 1.71 24.98
C LYS A 103 2.67 0.28 24.83
N GLN A 104 1.99 -0.55 24.04
CA GLN A 104 2.42 -1.91 23.75
C GLN A 104 3.70 -1.90 22.89
N GLN A 105 3.74 -1.06 21.87
CA GLN A 105 4.95 -0.89 21.05
C GLN A 105 6.13 -0.37 21.88
N GLN A 106 5.91 0.60 22.76
CA GLN A 106 6.95 1.09 23.69
C GLN A 106 7.49 0.02 24.62
N SER A 107 6.67 -0.94 25.03
CA SER A 107 7.12 -2.03 25.92
C SER A 107 8.14 -2.98 25.30
N LEU A 108 8.30 -2.96 23.97
CA LEU A 108 9.32 -3.74 23.25
C LEU A 108 10.71 -3.12 23.31
N LEU A 109 10.80 -1.78 23.46
CA LEU A 109 12.06 -1.04 23.34
C LEU A 109 13.16 -1.53 24.29
N PRO A 110 12.91 -1.73 25.61
CA PRO A 110 13.94 -2.18 26.53
C PRO A 110 14.54 -3.52 26.13
N TYR A 111 13.74 -4.45 25.64
CA TYR A 111 14.18 -5.80 25.26
C TYR A 111 14.93 -5.82 23.91
N ILE A 112 14.62 -4.89 23.02
CA ILE A 112 15.35 -4.70 21.75
C ILE A 112 16.73 -4.06 22.06
N GLU A 113 16.75 -3.04 22.92
CA GLU A 113 17.97 -2.34 23.31
C GLU A 113 18.94 -3.24 24.12
N SER A 114 18.41 -4.09 25.00
CA SER A 114 19.22 -5.09 25.74
C SER A 114 19.70 -6.25 24.87
N GLY A 115 19.09 -6.46 23.68
CA GLY A 115 19.38 -7.61 22.83
C GLY A 115 18.70 -8.92 23.26
N GLU A 116 17.85 -8.88 24.29
CA GLU A 116 17.05 -10.03 24.73
C GLU A 116 16.05 -10.46 23.64
N ILE A 117 15.50 -9.50 22.91
CA ILE A 117 14.63 -9.74 21.75
C ILE A 117 15.28 -9.19 20.48
N THR A 118 15.39 -10.02 19.46
CA THR A 118 15.52 -9.57 18.06
C THR A 118 14.13 -9.52 17.46
N LEU A 119 13.57 -8.32 17.24
CA LEU A 119 12.21 -8.16 16.73
C LEU A 119 12.17 -8.34 15.21
N ILE A 120 11.20 -9.12 14.74
CA ILE A 120 10.77 -9.15 13.36
C ILE A 120 9.28 -8.77 13.35
N ALA A 121 8.97 -7.52 13.14
CA ALA A 121 7.59 -7.07 13.03
C ALA A 121 7.09 -7.19 11.59
N ALA A 122 5.83 -7.55 11.40
CA ALA A 122 5.19 -7.56 10.08
C ALA A 122 3.93 -6.70 10.10
N THR A 123 3.68 -6.03 8.98
CA THR A 123 2.46 -5.22 8.77
C THR A 123 2.08 -5.20 7.29
N THR A 124 0.80 -5.02 7.02
CA THR A 124 0.29 -4.72 5.67
C THR A 124 0.16 -3.22 5.42
N GLU A 125 0.24 -2.41 6.49
CA GLU A 125 0.09 -0.96 6.45
C GLU A 125 1.44 -0.24 6.28
N ASN A 126 1.39 1.07 6.00
CA ASN A 126 2.59 1.89 5.91
C ASN A 126 3.23 2.08 7.30
N PRO A 127 4.43 1.56 7.57
CA PRO A 127 5.03 1.61 8.89
C PRO A 127 5.28 3.03 9.42
N TYR A 128 5.47 4.00 8.55
CA TYR A 128 5.73 5.39 8.94
C TYR A 128 4.50 6.12 9.51
N HIS A 129 3.29 5.54 9.36
CA HIS A 129 2.06 6.09 9.94
C HIS A 129 1.61 5.32 11.18
N GLU A 130 1.87 4.01 11.20
CA GLU A 130 1.28 3.09 12.18
C GLU A 130 2.24 2.72 13.31
N ILE A 131 3.54 2.82 13.08
CA ILE A 131 4.55 2.36 14.05
C ILE A 131 5.18 3.56 14.76
N TYR A 132 5.37 3.39 16.06
CA TYR A 132 5.97 4.41 16.91
C TYR A 132 7.41 4.75 16.48
N ASP A 133 7.74 6.04 16.34
CA ASP A 133 9.02 6.53 15.81
C ASP A 133 10.25 5.95 16.51
N ALA A 134 10.18 5.77 17.84
CA ALA A 134 11.30 5.20 18.59
C ALA A 134 11.54 3.72 18.26
N LEU A 135 10.53 2.99 17.78
CA LEU A 135 10.69 1.62 17.29
C LEU A 135 11.21 1.62 15.85
N LEU A 136 10.71 2.53 15.00
CA LEU A 136 11.22 2.72 13.63
C LEU A 136 12.72 3.01 13.63
N SER A 137 13.20 3.88 14.52
CA SER A 137 14.62 4.27 14.58
C SER A 137 15.57 3.12 15.01
N ARG A 138 15.04 2.02 15.54
CA ARG A 138 15.78 0.84 16.01
C ARG A 138 15.65 -0.38 15.11
N CYS A 139 14.88 -0.27 14.05
CA CYS A 139 14.62 -1.37 13.14
C CYS A 139 15.01 -1.00 11.70
N VAL A 140 15.44 -1.99 10.94
CA VAL A 140 15.60 -1.85 9.49
C VAL A 140 14.23 -2.11 8.84
N ILE A 141 13.76 -1.17 8.03
CA ILE A 141 12.47 -1.25 7.37
C ILE A 141 12.66 -1.87 5.98
N LEU A 142 11.94 -2.96 5.69
CA LEU A 142 12.06 -3.73 4.46
C LEU A 142 10.71 -3.88 3.78
N GLU A 143 10.61 -3.36 2.55
CA GLU A 143 9.40 -3.41 1.75
C GLU A 143 9.28 -4.73 0.99
N PHE A 144 8.21 -5.48 1.23
CA PHE A 144 7.84 -6.66 0.47
C PHE A 144 6.95 -6.28 -0.71
N LYS A 145 7.38 -6.63 -1.90
CA LYS A 145 6.64 -6.39 -3.14
C LYS A 145 5.84 -7.64 -3.54
N ARG A 146 4.78 -7.43 -4.30
CA ARG A 146 4.05 -8.56 -4.89
C ARG A 146 4.97 -9.30 -5.87
N PRO A 147 5.14 -10.62 -5.74
CA PRO A 147 5.79 -11.42 -6.78
C PRO A 147 5.02 -11.34 -8.08
N THR A 148 5.73 -11.45 -9.19
CA THR A 148 5.09 -11.51 -10.50
C THR A 148 4.39 -12.87 -10.69
N PRO A 149 3.37 -12.95 -11.58
CA PRO A 149 2.75 -14.23 -11.91
C PRO A 149 3.76 -15.28 -12.40
N GLU A 150 4.81 -14.85 -13.12
CA GLU A 150 5.86 -15.74 -13.63
C GLU A 150 6.72 -16.30 -12.49
N GLU A 151 7.06 -15.49 -11.48
CA GLU A 151 7.79 -15.94 -10.30
C GLU A 151 6.97 -16.96 -9.49
N ILE A 152 5.66 -16.71 -9.32
CA ILE A 152 4.76 -17.65 -8.63
C ILE A 152 4.59 -18.93 -9.45
N ALA A 153 4.36 -18.83 -10.76
CA ALA A 153 4.24 -20.01 -11.64
C ALA A 153 5.52 -20.86 -11.61
N SER A 154 6.70 -20.25 -11.68
CA SER A 154 7.99 -20.94 -11.58
C SER A 154 8.17 -21.65 -10.24
N TYR A 155 7.67 -21.09 -9.15
CA TYR A 155 7.70 -21.73 -7.85
C TYR A 155 6.78 -22.97 -7.80
N ILE A 156 5.55 -22.86 -8.30
CA ILE A 156 4.60 -23.97 -8.36
C ILE A 156 5.12 -25.06 -9.31
N GLU A 157 5.73 -24.68 -10.44
CA GLU A 157 6.36 -25.60 -11.38
C GLU A 157 7.41 -26.49 -10.71
N LYS A 158 8.28 -25.94 -9.89
CA LYS A 158 9.26 -26.72 -9.14
C LYS A 158 8.60 -27.78 -8.24
N ILE A 159 7.50 -27.42 -7.58
CA ILE A 159 6.74 -28.37 -6.76
C ILE A 159 6.08 -29.43 -7.65
N ALA A 160 5.48 -29.02 -8.78
CA ALA A 160 4.83 -29.93 -9.73
C ALA A 160 5.78 -30.91 -10.43
N GLN A 161 7.07 -30.58 -10.51
CA GLN A 161 8.12 -31.45 -11.05
C GLN A 161 8.74 -32.38 -10.00
N THR A 162 8.48 -32.15 -8.71
CA THR A 162 9.04 -32.97 -7.63
C THR A 162 8.22 -34.24 -7.48
N GLU A 163 8.85 -35.39 -7.69
CA GLU A 163 8.20 -36.71 -7.51
C GLU A 163 7.70 -36.88 -6.05
N GLY A 164 6.46 -37.37 -5.92
CA GLY A 164 5.81 -37.57 -4.62
C GLY A 164 5.20 -36.31 -4.02
N SER A 165 5.24 -35.19 -4.73
CA SER A 165 4.45 -34.01 -4.35
C SER A 165 2.98 -34.20 -4.72
N GLU A 166 2.07 -33.56 -3.97
CA GLU A 166 0.65 -33.54 -4.30
C GLU A 166 0.33 -32.79 -5.59
N LEU A 167 1.27 -32.00 -6.10
CA LEU A 167 1.16 -31.27 -7.37
C LEU A 167 1.88 -31.97 -8.52
N TYR A 168 2.43 -33.16 -8.31
CA TYR A 168 3.24 -33.86 -9.32
C TYR A 168 2.49 -34.08 -10.63
N GLY A 169 3.04 -33.51 -11.69
CA GLY A 169 2.45 -33.61 -13.03
C GLY A 169 1.33 -32.62 -13.31
N LEU A 170 1.07 -31.66 -12.42
CA LEU A 170 0.09 -30.60 -12.64
C LEU A 170 0.38 -29.83 -13.94
N ASN A 171 -0.66 -29.63 -14.75
CA ASN A 171 -0.56 -28.96 -16.04
C ASN A 171 -0.04 -27.52 -15.91
N LYS A 172 0.89 -27.15 -16.78
CA LYS A 172 1.49 -25.81 -16.83
C LYS A 172 0.47 -24.68 -16.96
N GLU A 173 -0.55 -24.88 -17.77
CA GLU A 173 -1.61 -23.89 -18.00
C GLU A 173 -2.38 -23.59 -16.71
N VAL A 174 -2.63 -24.62 -15.90
CA VAL A 174 -3.38 -24.50 -14.63
C VAL A 174 -2.61 -23.68 -13.60
N TYR A 175 -1.34 -24.04 -13.32
CA TYR A 175 -0.59 -23.28 -12.32
C TYR A 175 -0.19 -21.88 -12.81
N THR A 176 -0.04 -21.66 -14.11
CA THR A 176 0.16 -20.32 -14.67
C THR A 176 -1.09 -19.46 -14.49
N LEU A 177 -2.27 -20.05 -14.68
CA LEU A 177 -3.52 -19.36 -14.41
C LEU A 177 -3.69 -19.07 -12.92
N ALA A 178 -3.46 -20.04 -12.04
CA ALA A 178 -3.54 -19.84 -10.59
C ALA A 178 -2.61 -18.70 -10.12
N ALA A 179 -1.38 -18.65 -10.64
CA ALA A 179 -0.44 -17.58 -10.36
C ALA A 179 -0.97 -16.20 -10.78
N LYS A 180 -1.58 -16.10 -11.96
CA LYS A 180 -2.20 -14.84 -12.44
C LYS A 180 -3.39 -14.42 -11.58
N LEU A 181 -4.28 -15.37 -11.23
CA LEU A 181 -5.49 -15.10 -10.44
C LEU A 181 -5.17 -14.73 -8.97
N SER A 182 -4.00 -15.08 -8.47
CA SER A 182 -3.59 -14.81 -7.08
C SER A 182 -3.23 -13.35 -6.82
N SER A 183 -3.09 -12.52 -7.86
CA SER A 183 -2.69 -11.11 -7.74
C SER A 183 -1.43 -10.90 -6.90
N GLY A 184 -0.46 -11.82 -6.99
CA GLY A 184 0.80 -11.76 -6.26
C GLY A 184 0.75 -12.32 -4.82
N ASP A 185 -0.32 -13.02 -4.45
CA ASP A 185 -0.43 -13.78 -3.19
C ASP A 185 -0.13 -15.26 -3.43
N ILE A 186 1.08 -15.70 -3.04
CA ILE A 186 1.55 -17.08 -3.23
C ILE A 186 0.65 -18.08 -2.48
N ARG A 187 0.20 -17.71 -1.27
CA ARG A 187 -0.65 -18.57 -0.44
C ARG A 187 -1.99 -18.79 -1.12
N SER A 188 -2.59 -17.72 -1.66
CA SER A 188 -3.83 -17.82 -2.43
C SER A 188 -3.68 -18.75 -3.63
N ALA A 189 -2.62 -18.59 -4.44
CA ALA A 189 -2.38 -19.46 -5.60
C ALA A 189 -2.32 -20.94 -5.23
N ILE A 190 -1.60 -21.30 -4.17
CA ILE A 190 -1.48 -22.70 -3.72
C ILE A 190 -2.80 -23.21 -3.14
N THR A 191 -3.52 -22.37 -2.38
CA THR A 191 -4.82 -22.75 -1.80
C THR A 191 -5.86 -23.00 -2.88
N ASP A 192 -5.89 -22.19 -3.93
CA ASP A 192 -6.80 -22.40 -5.06
C ASP A 192 -6.53 -23.74 -5.76
N ILE A 193 -5.25 -24.06 -5.98
CA ILE A 193 -4.85 -25.36 -6.53
C ILE A 193 -5.25 -26.51 -5.56
N GLU A 194 -5.00 -26.37 -4.26
CA GLU A 194 -5.39 -27.36 -3.25
C GLU A 194 -6.90 -27.62 -3.26
N MET A 195 -7.71 -26.57 -3.35
CA MET A 195 -9.17 -26.68 -3.45
C MET A 195 -9.58 -27.40 -4.74
N MET A 196 -9.00 -27.04 -5.89
CA MET A 196 -9.24 -27.70 -7.16
C MET A 196 -8.90 -29.18 -7.07
N LEU A 197 -7.73 -29.53 -6.56
CA LEU A 197 -7.29 -30.92 -6.44
C LEU A 197 -8.14 -31.75 -5.47
N SER A 198 -8.89 -31.12 -4.57
CA SER A 198 -9.85 -31.85 -3.73
C SER A 198 -11.03 -32.41 -4.52
N THR A 199 -11.29 -31.91 -5.72
CA THR A 199 -12.37 -32.36 -6.63
C THR A 199 -11.89 -33.27 -7.74
N ILE A 200 -10.58 -33.44 -7.92
CA ILE A 200 -9.95 -34.21 -9.02
C ILE A 200 -9.12 -35.35 -8.42
N LYS A 201 -9.07 -36.50 -9.12
CA LYS A 201 -8.34 -37.68 -8.64
C LYS A 201 -6.84 -37.65 -8.92
N ASP A 202 -6.42 -37.09 -10.04
CA ASP A 202 -5.02 -37.01 -10.46
C ASP A 202 -4.72 -35.56 -10.89
N PRO A 203 -3.65 -34.92 -10.37
CA PRO A 203 -3.24 -33.56 -10.78
C PRO A 203 -3.00 -33.42 -12.29
N LYS A 204 -2.65 -34.51 -12.99
CA LYS A 204 -2.42 -34.52 -14.42
C LYS A 204 -3.69 -34.29 -15.25
N ASP A 205 -4.84 -34.64 -14.68
CA ASP A 205 -6.15 -34.48 -15.33
C ASP A 205 -6.74 -33.07 -15.11
N ALA A 206 -6.07 -32.23 -14.30
CA ALA A 206 -6.53 -30.89 -13.99
C ALA A 206 -6.56 -30.00 -15.23
N THR A 207 -7.68 -29.28 -15.40
CA THR A 207 -7.91 -28.34 -16.49
C THR A 207 -8.05 -26.90 -15.98
N ILE A 208 -7.97 -25.95 -16.91
CA ILE A 208 -8.26 -24.53 -16.63
C ILE A 208 -9.69 -24.36 -16.12
N ASP A 209 -10.65 -25.10 -16.69
CA ASP A 209 -12.07 -24.99 -16.30
C ASP A 209 -12.30 -25.46 -14.86
N ASP A 210 -11.57 -26.48 -14.40
CA ASP A 210 -11.65 -26.93 -13.02
C ASP A 210 -11.21 -25.81 -12.03
N LEU A 211 -10.17 -25.09 -12.38
CA LEU A 211 -9.70 -23.95 -11.56
C LEU A 211 -10.69 -22.77 -11.60
N LEU A 212 -11.26 -22.48 -12.76
CA LEU A 212 -12.25 -21.39 -12.91
C LEU A 212 -13.57 -21.71 -12.20
N ASN A 213 -13.96 -22.98 -12.12
CA ASN A 213 -15.16 -23.41 -11.37
C ASN A 213 -15.05 -23.13 -9.87
N ILE A 214 -13.84 -23.07 -9.31
CA ILE A 214 -13.60 -22.70 -7.90
C ILE A 214 -13.73 -21.21 -7.69
N LYS A 215 -13.45 -20.38 -8.72
CA LYS A 215 -13.53 -18.91 -8.70
C LYS A 215 -14.51 -18.41 -9.78
N PRO A 216 -15.81 -18.65 -9.65
CA PRO A 216 -16.78 -18.28 -10.68
C PRO A 216 -16.85 -16.76 -10.93
N SER A 217 -16.57 -15.93 -9.95
CA SER A 217 -16.49 -14.47 -10.10
C SER A 217 -15.38 -14.00 -11.07
N VAL A 218 -14.32 -14.78 -11.24
CA VAL A 218 -13.21 -14.47 -12.15
C VAL A 218 -13.54 -14.86 -13.59
N SER A 219 -14.31 -15.94 -13.80
CA SER A 219 -14.72 -16.39 -15.12
C SER A 219 -15.67 -15.40 -15.81
N MET A 220 -16.46 -14.63 -15.04
CA MET A 220 -17.39 -13.64 -15.57
C MET A 220 -16.71 -12.30 -15.95
N ALA A 221 -15.55 -11.98 -15.37
CA ALA A 221 -14.87 -10.69 -15.57
C ALA A 221 -14.03 -10.59 -16.87
N GLY A 222 -14.04 -11.62 -17.71
CA GLY A 222 -13.22 -11.64 -18.95
C GLY A 222 -11.73 -11.71 -18.62
N PHE A 223 -11.23 -12.95 -18.59
CA PHE A 223 -9.82 -13.26 -18.33
C PHE A 223 -8.87 -12.50 -19.27
N ASP A 224 -8.05 -11.60 -18.74
CA ASP A 224 -6.98 -10.94 -19.48
C ASP A 224 -5.67 -11.76 -19.35
N LYS A 225 -5.17 -12.24 -20.49
CA LYS A 225 -3.97 -13.09 -20.58
C LYS A 225 -2.67 -12.45 -20.08
N ASN A 226 -2.63 -11.12 -19.85
CA ASN A 226 -1.38 -10.39 -19.67
C ASN A 226 -1.09 -9.84 -18.26
N GLY A 227 -2.00 -9.99 -17.28
CA GLY A 227 -1.72 -9.62 -15.87
C GLY A 227 -1.48 -8.15 -15.54
N ASN A 228 -1.33 -7.28 -16.54
CA ASN A 228 -1.15 -5.82 -16.38
C ASN A 228 -2.47 -5.04 -16.39
N SER A 229 -3.57 -5.72 -16.74
CA SER A 229 -4.86 -5.07 -17.03
C SER A 229 -5.46 -4.31 -15.85
N HIS A 230 -5.22 -4.75 -14.62
CA HIS A 230 -5.76 -4.06 -13.44
C HIS A 230 -5.24 -2.62 -13.33
N TYR A 231 -3.91 -2.41 -13.43
CA TYR A 231 -3.32 -1.07 -13.42
C TYR A 231 -3.73 -0.27 -14.65
N GLU A 232 -3.87 -0.93 -15.79
CA GLU A 232 -4.35 -0.31 -17.03
C GLU A 232 -5.79 0.17 -16.89
N TYR A 233 -6.69 -0.62 -16.27
CA TYR A 233 -8.09 -0.22 -16.04
C TYR A 233 -8.19 0.95 -15.07
N VAL A 234 -7.44 0.97 -13.97
CA VAL A 234 -7.38 2.10 -13.04
C VAL A 234 -6.85 3.36 -13.75
N SER A 235 -5.81 3.21 -14.57
CA SER A 235 -5.24 4.30 -15.37
C SER A 235 -6.21 4.80 -16.46
N ALA A 236 -6.92 3.87 -17.11
CA ALA A 236 -7.93 4.20 -18.10
C ALA A 236 -9.14 4.92 -17.49
N LEU A 237 -9.61 4.47 -16.31
CA LEU A 237 -10.65 5.14 -15.53
C LEU A 237 -10.26 6.60 -15.23
N GLN A 238 -9.06 6.83 -14.70
CA GLN A 238 -8.58 8.19 -14.42
C GLN A 238 -8.52 9.04 -15.69
N LYS A 239 -7.94 8.52 -16.77
CA LYS A 239 -7.80 9.27 -18.03
C LYS A 239 -9.14 9.59 -18.67
N SER A 240 -10.12 8.69 -18.56
CA SER A 240 -11.49 8.91 -19.05
C SER A 240 -12.20 10.00 -18.25
N ILE A 241 -12.09 9.99 -16.92
CA ILE A 241 -12.62 11.06 -16.06
C ILE A 241 -11.94 12.40 -16.38
N ARG A 242 -10.62 12.42 -16.49
CA ARG A 242 -9.83 13.60 -16.88
C ARG A 242 -10.25 14.14 -18.25
N GLY A 243 -10.50 13.23 -19.19
CA GLY A 243 -10.97 13.55 -20.55
C GLY A 243 -12.45 13.91 -20.65
N SER A 244 -13.18 13.91 -19.52
CA SER A 244 -14.63 14.21 -19.49
C SER A 244 -15.46 13.27 -20.39
N ASP A 245 -15.07 12.01 -20.45
CA ASP A 245 -15.82 10.94 -21.13
C ASP A 245 -16.55 10.06 -20.09
N PRO A 246 -17.85 10.32 -19.83
CA PRO A 246 -18.61 9.59 -18.83
C PRO A 246 -18.84 8.11 -19.22
N ASP A 247 -19.00 7.82 -20.52
CA ASP A 247 -19.27 6.47 -21.01
C ASP A 247 -18.04 5.57 -20.82
N ALA A 248 -16.86 6.03 -21.24
CA ALA A 248 -15.61 5.32 -21.01
C ALA A 248 -15.30 5.20 -19.52
N SER A 249 -15.60 6.23 -18.72
CA SER A 249 -15.36 6.21 -17.26
C SER A 249 -16.20 5.11 -16.58
N VAL A 250 -17.49 5.00 -16.91
CA VAL A 250 -18.37 3.96 -16.37
C VAL A 250 -17.93 2.58 -16.87
N PHE A 251 -17.51 2.47 -18.14
CA PHE A 251 -17.03 1.20 -18.69
C PHE A 251 -15.82 0.66 -17.91
N TRP A 252 -14.81 1.51 -17.65
CA TRP A 252 -13.61 1.09 -16.90
C TRP A 252 -13.91 0.82 -15.43
N LEU A 253 -14.82 1.58 -14.80
CA LEU A 253 -15.32 1.26 -13.46
C LEU A 253 -15.96 -0.12 -13.45
N SER A 254 -16.84 -0.43 -14.41
CA SER A 254 -17.52 -1.73 -14.50
C SER A 254 -16.52 -2.88 -14.65
N LYS A 255 -15.46 -2.70 -15.44
CA LYS A 255 -14.37 -3.68 -15.55
C LYS A 255 -13.69 -3.99 -14.21
N LEU A 256 -13.47 -2.98 -13.38
CA LEU A 256 -12.89 -3.15 -12.04
C LEU A 256 -13.85 -3.88 -11.10
N LEU A 257 -15.13 -3.47 -11.08
CA LEU A 257 -16.14 -4.05 -10.20
C LEU A 257 -16.51 -5.50 -10.58
N GLU A 258 -16.60 -5.81 -11.88
CA GLU A 258 -16.79 -7.20 -12.36
C GLU A 258 -15.57 -8.07 -11.99
N GLY A 259 -14.38 -7.48 -11.87
CA GLY A 259 -13.19 -8.14 -11.33
C GLY A 259 -13.18 -8.28 -9.80
N GLY A 260 -14.22 -7.83 -9.11
CA GLY A 260 -14.33 -7.88 -7.65
C GLY A 260 -13.60 -6.77 -6.90
N ASP A 261 -13.06 -5.77 -7.61
CA ASP A 261 -12.25 -4.72 -7.01
C ASP A 261 -13.06 -3.46 -6.72
N ILE A 262 -13.41 -3.27 -5.45
CA ILE A 262 -14.00 -2.03 -4.92
C ILE A 262 -12.89 -1.09 -4.42
N ILE A 263 -11.80 -1.65 -3.92
CA ILE A 263 -10.79 -0.91 -3.16
C ILE A 263 -10.03 0.07 -4.06
N SER A 264 -9.63 -0.37 -5.26
CA SER A 264 -8.86 0.51 -6.16
C SER A 264 -9.67 1.71 -6.65
N PRO A 265 -10.93 1.58 -7.08
CA PRO A 265 -11.77 2.74 -7.35
C PRO A 265 -11.92 3.67 -6.15
N CYS A 266 -12.23 3.15 -4.96
CA CYS A 266 -12.41 3.95 -3.74
C CYS A 266 -11.14 4.71 -3.34
N ARG A 267 -9.96 4.16 -3.57
CA ARG A 267 -8.68 4.85 -3.34
C ARG A 267 -8.34 5.86 -4.44
N ARG A 268 -8.70 5.57 -5.68
CA ARG A 268 -8.29 6.39 -6.82
C ARG A 268 -9.21 7.58 -7.09
N LEU A 269 -10.50 7.43 -6.92
CA LEU A 269 -11.48 8.51 -7.17
C LEU A 269 -11.22 9.77 -6.34
N PRO A 270 -10.91 9.71 -5.02
CA PRO A 270 -10.50 10.89 -4.25
C PRO A 270 -9.23 11.57 -4.78
N ALA A 271 -8.25 10.78 -5.22
CA ALA A 271 -7.03 11.32 -5.82
C ALA A 271 -7.33 12.04 -7.14
N ILE A 272 -8.13 11.42 -8.04
CA ILE A 272 -8.59 12.03 -9.29
C ILE A 272 -9.34 13.34 -9.02
N CYS A 273 -10.22 13.33 -8.02
CA CYS A 273 -10.97 14.51 -7.61
C CYS A 273 -10.03 15.68 -7.28
N CYS A 274 -9.00 15.45 -6.48
CA CYS A 274 -8.07 16.52 -6.10
C CYS A 274 -7.09 16.90 -7.21
N GLU A 275 -6.70 15.94 -8.06
CA GLU A 275 -5.72 16.13 -9.14
C GLU A 275 -6.34 16.79 -10.37
N ASP A 276 -7.54 16.34 -10.79
CA ASP A 276 -8.14 16.67 -12.08
C ASP A 276 -9.34 17.61 -11.99
N ILE A 277 -10.02 17.69 -10.83
CA ILE A 277 -11.17 18.57 -10.60
C ILE A 277 -10.76 19.76 -9.72
N GLY A 278 -10.11 19.48 -8.59
CA GLY A 278 -9.54 20.48 -7.69
C GLY A 278 -10.49 21.62 -7.34
N LEU A 279 -10.01 22.84 -7.51
CA LEU A 279 -10.75 24.05 -7.20
C LEU A 279 -11.83 24.42 -8.23
N ALA A 280 -11.90 23.75 -9.38
CA ALA A 280 -12.99 23.95 -10.33
C ALA A 280 -14.35 23.49 -9.78
N ASN A 281 -14.33 22.53 -8.84
CA ASN A 281 -15.50 22.10 -8.05
C ASN A 281 -15.06 21.63 -6.65
N PRO A 282 -14.93 22.55 -5.68
CA PRO A 282 -14.43 22.22 -4.32
C PRO A 282 -15.28 21.21 -3.53
N GLU A 283 -16.55 21.05 -3.87
CA GLU A 283 -17.46 20.10 -3.22
C GLU A 283 -17.26 18.65 -3.73
N ALA A 284 -16.58 18.48 -4.84
CA ALA A 284 -16.43 17.18 -5.49
C ALA A 284 -15.77 16.15 -4.57
N ILE A 285 -14.81 16.56 -3.72
CA ILE A 285 -14.14 15.65 -2.79
C ILE A 285 -15.11 15.12 -1.73
N VAL A 286 -16.00 15.95 -1.20
CA VAL A 286 -16.99 15.55 -0.19
C VAL A 286 -17.95 14.53 -0.76
N HIS A 287 -18.47 14.81 -1.98
CA HIS A 287 -19.36 13.92 -2.69
C HIS A 287 -18.68 12.56 -3.00
N THR A 288 -17.45 12.61 -3.49
CA THR A 288 -16.68 11.41 -3.84
C THR A 288 -16.43 10.53 -2.62
N MET A 289 -16.00 11.13 -1.50
CA MET A 289 -15.76 10.39 -0.26
C MET A 289 -17.02 9.74 0.27
N ALA A 290 -18.16 10.45 0.28
CA ALA A 290 -19.45 9.88 0.69
C ALA A 290 -19.87 8.67 -0.17
N CYS A 291 -19.63 8.74 -1.48
CA CYS A 291 -19.90 7.64 -2.40
C CYS A 291 -18.94 6.44 -2.17
N CYS A 292 -17.65 6.68 -1.93
CA CYS A 292 -16.69 5.63 -1.62
C CYS A 292 -17.05 4.94 -0.30
N ASP A 293 -17.35 5.69 0.76
CA ASP A 293 -17.77 5.15 2.06
C ASP A 293 -19.06 4.30 1.94
N ALA A 294 -20.00 4.76 1.13
CA ALA A 294 -21.24 4.02 0.85
C ALA A 294 -20.93 2.71 0.10
N ALA A 295 -20.04 2.75 -0.88
CA ALA A 295 -19.65 1.57 -1.65
C ALA A 295 -18.98 0.50 -0.80
N GLU A 296 -18.07 0.90 0.10
CA GLU A 296 -17.39 -0.02 1.02
C GLU A 296 -18.37 -0.66 2.02
N LYS A 297 -19.39 0.10 2.50
CA LYS A 297 -20.42 -0.41 3.41
C LYS A 297 -21.40 -1.35 2.73
N LEU A 298 -21.78 -1.07 1.49
CA LEU A 298 -22.72 -1.90 0.72
C LEU A 298 -22.07 -3.20 0.24
N GLY A 299 -20.81 -3.13 -0.19
CA GLY A 299 -20.12 -4.25 -0.81
C GLY A 299 -20.69 -4.60 -2.19
N LEU A 300 -20.11 -5.64 -2.82
CA LEU A 300 -20.64 -6.17 -4.08
C LEU A 300 -21.85 -7.07 -3.83
N PRO A 301 -22.85 -7.08 -4.73
CA PRO A 301 -22.86 -6.38 -6.01
C PRO A 301 -23.24 -4.89 -5.93
N GLU A 302 -23.80 -4.39 -4.85
CA GLU A 302 -24.48 -3.09 -4.78
C GLU A 302 -23.55 -1.86 -4.78
N ALA A 303 -22.25 -2.04 -4.57
CA ALA A 303 -21.25 -0.97 -4.58
C ALA A 303 -21.21 -0.17 -5.90
N TYR A 304 -21.69 -0.76 -7.02
CA TYR A 304 -21.75 -0.05 -8.30
C TYR A 304 -22.60 1.23 -8.25
N LYS A 305 -23.66 1.25 -7.43
CA LYS A 305 -24.60 2.36 -7.35
C LYS A 305 -23.90 3.69 -6.96
N PRO A 306 -23.29 3.77 -5.76
CA PRO A 306 -22.60 4.97 -5.36
C PRO A 306 -21.32 5.24 -6.21
N LEU A 307 -20.59 4.22 -6.63
CA LEU A 307 -19.39 4.43 -7.43
C LEU A 307 -19.69 4.95 -8.83
N THR A 308 -20.77 4.48 -9.48
CA THR A 308 -21.20 5.04 -10.76
C THR A 308 -21.60 6.51 -10.60
N GLN A 309 -22.30 6.86 -9.51
CA GLN A 309 -22.66 8.24 -9.22
C GLN A 309 -21.41 9.13 -9.08
N ALA A 310 -20.40 8.68 -8.31
CA ALA A 310 -19.15 9.40 -8.13
C ALA A 310 -18.41 9.59 -9.46
N VAL A 311 -18.28 8.53 -10.25
CA VAL A 311 -17.58 8.56 -11.55
C VAL A 311 -18.25 9.51 -12.53
N LEU A 312 -19.57 9.45 -12.66
CA LEU A 312 -20.32 10.38 -13.52
C LEU A 312 -20.19 11.83 -13.05
N TYR A 313 -20.30 12.05 -11.73
CA TYR A 313 -20.13 13.38 -11.15
C TYR A 313 -18.76 13.97 -11.48
N LEU A 314 -17.68 13.20 -11.34
CA LEU A 314 -16.32 13.63 -11.63
C LEU A 314 -16.07 13.79 -13.14
N ALA A 315 -16.60 12.89 -13.98
CA ALA A 315 -16.44 12.97 -15.42
C ALA A 315 -17.10 14.23 -16.00
N LEU A 316 -18.26 14.62 -15.45
CA LEU A 316 -19.02 15.79 -15.90
C LEU A 316 -18.59 17.10 -15.23
N ALA A 317 -17.79 17.07 -14.15
CA ALA A 317 -17.31 18.26 -13.47
C ALA A 317 -16.32 19.06 -14.32
N PRO A 318 -16.27 20.40 -14.16
CA PRO A 318 -15.18 21.20 -14.70
C PRO A 318 -13.83 20.70 -14.22
N LYS A 319 -12.80 20.85 -15.01
CA LYS A 319 -11.44 20.35 -14.72
C LYS A 319 -10.51 21.47 -14.29
N SER A 320 -9.63 21.18 -13.33
CA SER A 320 -8.53 22.05 -12.94
C SER A 320 -7.37 21.21 -12.41
N ALA A 321 -6.17 21.49 -12.89
CA ALA A 321 -4.92 20.96 -12.39
C ALA A 321 -4.14 21.98 -11.55
N SER A 322 -4.77 23.08 -11.14
CA SER A 322 -4.11 24.16 -10.40
C SER A 322 -3.49 23.68 -9.09
N ASN A 323 -4.15 22.76 -8.37
CA ASN A 323 -3.65 22.15 -7.14
C ASN A 323 -2.32 21.42 -7.36
N GLU A 324 -2.29 20.52 -8.34
CA GLU A 324 -1.11 19.69 -8.62
C GLU A 324 0.06 20.55 -9.10
N ARG A 325 -0.17 21.47 -10.03
CA ARG A 325 0.87 22.40 -10.50
C ARG A 325 1.44 23.24 -9.36
N THR A 326 0.57 23.76 -8.49
CA THR A 326 0.98 24.58 -7.34
C THR A 326 1.90 23.80 -6.40
N TRP A 327 1.49 22.59 -6.03
CA TRP A 327 2.28 21.73 -5.17
C TRP A 327 3.62 21.35 -5.80
N MET A 328 3.63 20.90 -7.06
CA MET A 328 4.84 20.51 -7.78
C MET A 328 5.85 21.63 -7.84
N SER A 329 5.41 22.84 -8.20
CA SER A 329 6.29 24.02 -8.30
C SER A 329 6.92 24.39 -6.94
N ALA A 330 6.13 24.39 -5.87
CA ALA A 330 6.65 24.68 -4.52
C ALA A 330 7.61 23.58 -4.04
N ARG A 331 7.27 22.31 -4.29
CA ARG A 331 8.13 21.17 -3.94
C ARG A 331 9.47 21.21 -4.67
N ASP A 332 9.47 21.57 -5.94
CA ASP A 332 10.70 21.62 -6.73
C ASP A 332 11.65 22.70 -6.22
N ASP A 333 11.14 23.87 -5.82
CA ASP A 333 11.94 24.91 -5.18
C ASP A 333 12.56 24.41 -3.85
N ILE A 334 11.79 23.72 -3.02
CA ILE A 334 12.29 23.13 -1.77
C ILE A 334 13.38 22.09 -2.04
N ARG A 335 13.21 21.24 -3.04
CA ARG A 335 14.21 20.23 -3.44
C ARG A 335 15.49 20.85 -3.98
N ASN A 336 15.39 22.04 -4.57
CA ASN A 336 16.53 22.83 -5.02
C ASN A 336 17.19 23.66 -3.88
N GLY A 337 16.73 23.49 -2.65
CA GLY A 337 17.30 24.15 -1.48
C GLY A 337 16.84 25.59 -1.25
N LEU A 338 15.80 26.05 -1.97
CA LEU A 338 15.23 27.37 -1.80
C LEU A 338 14.29 27.44 -0.60
N GLY A 339 14.12 28.63 -0.05
CA GLY A 339 13.17 28.87 1.04
C GLY A 339 13.60 28.32 2.40
N ALA A 340 14.88 28.13 2.65
CA ALA A 340 15.39 27.53 3.88
C ALA A 340 15.15 28.35 5.16
N THR A 341 14.91 29.66 5.03
CA THR A 341 14.77 30.58 6.20
C THR A 341 13.37 31.14 6.30
N THR A 342 12.74 30.98 7.48
CA THR A 342 11.43 31.60 7.74
C THR A 342 11.59 33.09 8.02
N PRO A 343 10.75 33.99 7.44
CA PRO A 343 10.72 35.39 7.79
C PRO A 343 10.53 35.61 9.30
N LYS A 344 11.32 36.48 9.90
CA LYS A 344 11.36 36.65 11.37
C LYS A 344 9.99 36.92 12.01
N HIS A 345 9.15 37.73 11.36
CA HIS A 345 7.80 38.04 11.83
C HIS A 345 6.80 36.88 11.73
N LEU A 346 7.16 35.77 11.05
CA LEU A 346 6.35 34.56 10.98
C LEU A 346 6.89 33.42 11.85
N SER A 347 8.00 33.64 12.57
CA SER A 347 8.72 32.56 13.28
C SER A 347 7.99 32.04 14.52
N SER A 348 7.05 32.78 15.07
CA SER A 348 6.22 32.35 16.23
C SER A 348 4.91 33.12 16.29
N SER A 349 3.96 32.67 17.10
CA SER A 349 2.66 33.32 17.30
C SER A 349 2.74 34.74 17.89
N HIS A 350 3.89 35.12 18.50
CA HIS A 350 4.14 36.41 19.12
C HIS A 350 5.36 37.10 18.50
N ALA A 351 5.72 36.74 17.26
CA ALA A 351 6.88 37.34 16.62
C ALA A 351 6.69 38.84 16.38
N PRO A 352 7.70 39.68 16.72
CA PRO A 352 7.60 41.10 16.49
C PRO A 352 7.45 41.45 15.02
N GLY A 353 6.54 42.39 14.71
CA GLY A 353 6.33 42.86 13.35
C GLY A 353 5.31 42.05 12.52
N TYR A 354 4.69 41.01 13.08
CA TYR A 354 3.57 40.36 12.44
C TYR A 354 2.31 41.24 12.45
N LEU A 355 1.71 41.44 11.29
CA LEU A 355 0.46 42.17 11.12
C LEU A 355 -0.70 41.16 11.02
N TRP A 356 -1.58 41.17 12.01
CA TRP A 356 -2.72 40.27 12.02
C TRP A 356 -3.81 40.77 11.06
N ALA A 357 -3.98 40.09 9.93
CA ALA A 357 -4.84 40.50 8.82
C ALA A 357 -6.30 40.80 9.25
N HIS A 358 -6.84 40.11 10.27
CA HIS A 358 -8.21 40.34 10.74
C HIS A 358 -8.45 41.72 11.38
N GLN A 359 -7.41 42.48 11.72
CA GLN A 359 -7.52 43.87 12.20
C GLN A 359 -7.60 44.90 11.10
N PHE A 360 -7.47 44.49 9.84
CA PHE A 360 -7.44 45.39 8.69
C PHE A 360 -8.72 45.19 7.82
N PRO A 361 -9.10 46.23 7.03
CA PRO A 361 -10.22 46.13 6.11
C PRO A 361 -10.09 44.92 5.17
N ASN A 362 -11.20 44.30 4.87
CA ASN A 362 -11.28 43.07 4.06
C ASN A 362 -10.39 41.92 4.56
N HIS A 363 -9.97 41.95 5.86
CA HIS A 363 -9.07 40.97 6.47
C HIS A 363 -7.77 40.77 5.68
N TRP A 364 -7.25 41.85 5.09
CA TRP A 364 -6.03 41.83 4.29
C TRP A 364 -5.09 42.99 4.65
N VAL A 365 -3.79 42.67 4.65
CA VAL A 365 -2.70 43.64 4.81
C VAL A 365 -1.51 43.21 3.97
N LYS A 366 -0.84 44.17 3.35
CA LYS A 366 0.36 43.89 2.58
C LYS A 366 1.49 43.49 3.52
N GLN A 367 1.89 42.23 3.47
CA GLN A 367 2.95 41.65 4.28
C GLN A 367 3.64 40.54 3.49
N GLN A 368 4.94 40.35 3.74
CA GLN A 368 5.68 39.25 3.11
C GLN A 368 5.41 37.93 3.85
N TYR A 369 5.07 36.88 3.12
CA TYR A 369 4.84 35.55 3.69
C TYR A 369 5.85 34.50 3.20
N LEU A 370 6.48 34.70 2.06
CA LEU A 370 7.51 33.80 1.55
C LEU A 370 8.90 34.23 2.05
N PRO A 371 9.84 33.28 2.15
CA PRO A 371 11.26 33.57 2.39
C PRO A 371 11.85 34.60 1.42
N ASP A 372 12.91 35.28 1.86
CA ASP A 372 13.50 36.40 1.10
C ASP A 372 13.98 36.02 -0.29
N ASP A 373 14.55 34.81 -0.44
CA ASP A 373 15.08 34.26 -1.68
C ASP A 373 14.01 33.89 -2.72
N ILE A 374 12.74 33.73 -2.28
CA ILE A 374 11.60 33.37 -3.12
C ILE A 374 10.41 34.31 -2.93
N LYS A 375 10.60 35.50 -2.33
CA LYS A 375 9.52 36.44 -1.94
C LYS A 375 8.60 36.86 -3.10
N ASP A 376 9.12 36.91 -4.32
CA ASP A 376 8.39 37.34 -5.53
C ASP A 376 7.81 36.18 -6.34
N LYS A 377 8.01 34.92 -5.86
CA LYS A 377 7.47 33.73 -6.54
C LYS A 377 5.95 33.65 -6.42
N LYS A 378 5.33 33.15 -7.49
CA LYS A 378 3.90 32.82 -7.55
C LYS A 378 3.78 31.32 -7.86
N TYR A 379 3.27 30.55 -6.93
CA TYR A 379 3.02 29.13 -7.10
C TYR A 379 1.60 28.87 -7.63
N TYR A 380 0.60 29.51 -7.02
CA TYR A 380 -0.78 29.35 -7.43
C TYR A 380 -1.07 30.18 -8.69
N MET A 381 -1.49 29.50 -9.74
CA MET A 381 -1.99 30.08 -10.97
C MET A 381 -3.37 29.47 -11.23
N PRO A 382 -4.45 30.29 -11.14
CA PRO A 382 -5.81 29.80 -11.36
C PRO A 382 -5.99 29.30 -12.79
N ASP A 383 -6.75 28.23 -12.94
CA ASP A 383 -7.19 27.75 -14.25
C ASP A 383 -8.39 28.57 -14.75
N ASP A 384 -8.69 28.42 -16.04
CA ASP A 384 -9.79 29.12 -16.70
C ASP A 384 -11.13 28.41 -16.40
N ASN A 385 -11.59 28.54 -15.15
CA ASN A 385 -12.90 28.10 -14.71
C ASN A 385 -13.56 29.18 -13.84
N PRO A 386 -14.90 29.22 -13.75
CA PRO A 386 -15.62 30.30 -13.08
C PRO A 386 -15.25 30.51 -11.63
N ILE A 387 -15.00 29.42 -10.86
CA ILE A 387 -14.76 29.51 -9.41
C ILE A 387 -13.38 30.10 -9.14
N GLU A 388 -12.34 29.60 -9.80
CA GLU A 388 -10.98 30.11 -9.61
C GLU A 388 -10.85 31.55 -10.16
N GLN A 389 -11.47 31.85 -11.28
CA GLN A 389 -11.46 33.21 -11.85
C GLN A 389 -12.18 34.20 -10.94
N GLN A 390 -13.32 33.84 -10.37
CA GLN A 390 -14.05 34.69 -9.42
C GLN A 390 -13.22 34.95 -8.16
N ALA A 391 -12.59 33.90 -7.59
CA ALA A 391 -11.73 34.04 -6.42
C ALA A 391 -10.50 34.92 -6.71
N ASN A 392 -9.88 34.73 -7.88
CA ASN A 392 -8.74 35.58 -8.31
C ASN A 392 -9.13 37.03 -8.46
N ALA A 393 -10.22 37.33 -9.17
CA ALA A 393 -10.72 38.67 -9.36
C ALA A 393 -11.08 39.38 -8.04
N TYR A 394 -11.68 38.66 -7.09
CA TYR A 394 -11.97 39.17 -5.75
C TYR A 394 -10.70 39.66 -5.05
N TRP A 395 -9.66 38.80 -4.99
CA TRP A 395 -8.41 39.16 -4.34
C TRP A 395 -7.59 40.20 -5.08
N GLU A 396 -7.61 40.23 -6.40
CA GLU A 396 -6.97 41.31 -7.19
C GLU A 396 -7.58 42.68 -6.88
N ASN A 397 -8.89 42.75 -6.70
CA ASN A 397 -9.56 44.02 -6.33
C ASN A 397 -9.20 44.49 -4.91
N ILE A 398 -9.01 43.56 -3.95
CA ILE A 398 -8.61 43.92 -2.58
C ILE A 398 -7.14 44.31 -2.49
N LYS A 399 -6.28 43.71 -3.31
CA LYS A 399 -4.83 43.91 -3.27
C LYS A 399 -4.36 45.13 -4.06
N LYS A 400 -5.24 45.78 -4.79
CA LYS A 400 -4.98 47.07 -5.46
C LYS A 400 -4.95 48.21 -4.43
#